data_3bdfc5f2a6e2c07865d4fc38ce8b6848
#
_entry.id   3bdfc5f2a6e2c07865d4fc38ce8b6848
#
_cell.length_a   1.000
_cell.length_b   1.000
_cell.length_c   1.000
_cell.angle_alpha   90.00
_cell.angle_beta   90.00
_cell.angle_gamma   90.00
#
_symmetry.space_group_name_H-M   'P 1'
#
loop_
_entity.id
_entity.type
_entity.pdbx_description
1 polymer ?
#
loop_
_entity_poly.entity_id
_entity_poly.type
_entity_poly.pdbx_seq_one_letter_code
_entity_poly.pdbx_strand_id
1 'polypeptide(L)'
;LEYGIPEFRLPKDKVVAAEIASVKALGVKIETNVIAGRTVTIDSLLDEEGFAAVFVGSGAGLPRFMNIPGEHYNGVFSANEFLTRNNLMKAYRSDYDTPIHAGKKVVVVGGGNVAMDAARTALRLGAETTIVYRRTEKELPARAEEVHHAKEEGIQFAMLTNPVEVI
;
A
#
# COMPACT_ATOMS: atom_id res chain seq x y z
N LEU A 1 7.01 2.66 0.51
CA LEU A 1 7.10 3.51 -0.69
C LEU A 1 7.12 2.66 -1.96
N GLU A 2 8.14 1.83 -2.12
CA GLU A 2 8.38 1.04 -3.34
C GLU A 2 7.23 0.09 -3.69
N TYR A 3 6.67 -0.61 -2.69
CA TYR A 3 5.70 -1.68 -2.92
C TYR A 3 4.25 -1.20 -2.95
N GLY A 4 3.90 -0.24 -2.10
CA GLY A 4 2.50 0.10 -1.87
C GLY A 4 2.00 1.36 -2.58
N ILE A 5 2.85 2.37 -2.80
CA ILE A 5 2.40 3.59 -3.47
C ILE A 5 2.36 3.36 -4.98
N PRO A 6 1.24 3.62 -5.65
CA PRO A 6 1.12 3.42 -7.10
C PRO A 6 2.09 4.28 -7.91
N GLU A 7 2.50 3.76 -9.07
CA GLU A 7 3.43 4.44 -9.97
C GLU A 7 2.92 5.81 -10.44
N PHE A 8 1.60 5.95 -10.62
CA PHE A 8 0.98 7.22 -11.01
C PHE A 8 1.03 8.32 -9.93
N ARG A 9 1.32 7.93 -8.67
CA ARG A 9 1.54 8.87 -7.56
C ARG A 9 3.02 9.10 -7.28
N LEU A 10 3.82 8.06 -7.34
CA LEU A 10 5.24 8.09 -7.02
C LEU A 10 6.02 7.21 -8.01
N PRO A 11 6.51 7.80 -9.12
CA PRO A 11 7.34 7.11 -10.09
C PRO A 11 8.62 6.56 -9.44
N LYS A 12 8.83 5.23 -9.53
CA LYS A 12 9.94 4.57 -8.84
C LYS A 12 11.29 4.87 -9.49
N ASP A 13 11.35 4.69 -10.81
CA ASP A 13 12.61 4.84 -11.55
C ASP A 13 13.11 6.29 -11.60
N LYS A 14 12.21 7.27 -11.48
CA LYS A 14 12.57 8.69 -11.55
C LYS A 14 12.74 9.32 -10.17
N VAL A 15 11.74 9.18 -9.31
CA VAL A 15 11.71 9.89 -8.02
C VAL A 15 12.42 9.10 -6.95
N VAL A 16 11.98 7.86 -6.70
CA VAL A 16 12.54 7.03 -5.62
C VAL A 16 14.01 6.71 -5.87
N ALA A 17 14.35 6.34 -7.11
CA ALA A 17 15.74 6.06 -7.48
C ALA A 17 16.65 7.29 -7.36
N ALA A 18 16.17 8.47 -7.72
CA ALA A 18 16.93 9.70 -7.57
C ALA A 18 17.18 10.06 -6.09
N GLU A 19 16.17 9.92 -5.24
CA GLU A 19 16.31 10.13 -3.80
C GLU A 19 17.31 9.15 -3.17
N ILE A 20 17.23 7.86 -3.53
CA ILE A 20 18.17 6.85 -3.07
C ILE A 20 19.60 7.19 -3.54
N ALA A 21 19.76 7.61 -4.79
CA ALA A 21 21.08 8.02 -5.32
C ALA A 21 21.64 9.23 -4.55
N SER A 22 20.80 10.21 -4.22
CA SER A 22 21.20 11.37 -3.42
C SER A 22 21.66 10.98 -2.02
N VAL A 23 20.93 10.08 -1.37
CA VAL A 23 21.30 9.55 -0.04
C VAL A 23 22.64 8.80 -0.10
N LYS A 24 22.86 7.98 -1.12
CA LYS A 24 24.13 7.27 -1.34
C LYS A 24 25.29 8.24 -1.57
N ALA A 25 25.06 9.32 -2.31
CA ALA A 25 26.08 10.33 -2.57
C ALA A 25 26.56 11.06 -1.30
N LEU A 26 25.75 11.07 -0.23
CA LEU A 26 26.13 11.57 1.08
C LEU A 26 27.01 10.58 1.89
N GLY A 27 27.37 9.43 1.33
CA GLY A 27 28.20 8.42 1.98
C GLY A 27 27.40 7.38 2.78
N VAL A 28 26.06 7.38 2.68
CA VAL A 28 25.24 6.38 3.37
C VAL A 28 25.40 5.02 2.70
N LYS A 29 25.78 4.02 3.46
CA LYS A 29 25.85 2.63 3.02
C LYS A 29 24.43 2.03 3.08
N ILE A 30 23.96 1.49 1.96
CA ILE A 30 22.65 0.82 1.87
C ILE A 30 22.91 -0.66 1.60
N GLU A 31 22.46 -1.50 2.52
CA GLU A 31 22.48 -2.94 2.39
C GLU A 31 21.08 -3.47 2.13
N THR A 32 20.93 -4.21 1.04
CA THR A 32 19.67 -4.85 0.66
C THR A 32 19.66 -6.32 1.03
N ASN A 33 18.48 -6.95 1.03
CA ASN A 33 18.26 -8.35 1.39
C ASN A 33 18.67 -8.70 2.84
N VAL A 34 18.68 -7.70 3.72
CA VAL A 34 18.93 -7.84 5.15
C VAL A 34 17.62 -7.65 5.92
N ILE A 35 17.29 -8.60 6.78
CA ILE A 35 16.09 -8.58 7.61
C ILE A 35 16.50 -8.40 9.06
N ALA A 36 16.30 -7.19 9.61
CA ALA A 36 16.53 -6.91 11.02
C ALA A 36 15.69 -7.84 11.91
N GLY A 37 16.30 -8.44 12.89
CA GLY A 37 15.71 -9.47 13.75
C GLY A 37 15.79 -10.90 13.20
N ARG A 38 16.33 -11.10 11.98
CA ARG A 38 16.53 -12.43 11.37
C ARG A 38 17.96 -12.62 10.90
N THR A 39 18.42 -11.79 9.95
CA THR A 39 19.80 -11.86 9.42
C THR A 39 20.78 -11.05 10.25
N VAL A 40 20.32 -10.00 10.88
CA VAL A 40 21.06 -9.17 11.83
C VAL A 40 20.14 -8.81 12.99
N THR A 41 20.66 -8.84 14.21
CA THR A 41 19.93 -8.41 15.41
C THR A 41 20.27 -6.96 15.76
N ILE A 42 19.42 -6.30 16.55
CA ILE A 42 19.74 -4.96 17.04
C ILE A 42 20.97 -5.01 17.95
N ASP A 43 21.08 -6.04 18.77
CA ASP A 43 22.22 -6.23 19.69
C ASP A 43 23.52 -6.39 18.91
N SER A 44 23.54 -7.23 17.83
CA SER A 44 24.74 -7.37 17.00
C SER A 44 25.15 -6.06 16.31
N LEU A 45 24.20 -5.23 15.89
CA LEU A 45 24.49 -3.92 15.34
C LEU A 45 25.18 -2.98 16.34
N LEU A 46 24.74 -3.01 17.60
CA LEU A 46 25.30 -2.17 18.66
C LEU A 46 26.61 -2.71 19.22
N ASP A 47 26.65 -4.01 19.53
CA ASP A 47 27.73 -4.62 20.31
C ASP A 47 28.88 -5.15 19.44
N GLU A 48 28.58 -5.67 18.26
CA GLU A 48 29.57 -6.30 17.37
C GLU A 48 30.00 -5.37 16.23
N GLU A 49 29.04 -4.65 15.60
CA GLU A 49 29.34 -3.76 14.49
C GLU A 49 29.64 -2.31 14.94
N GLY A 50 29.43 -2.00 16.22
CA GLY A 50 29.83 -0.73 16.84
C GLY A 50 28.97 0.47 16.46
N PHE A 51 27.72 0.28 16.04
CA PHE A 51 26.81 1.39 15.83
C PHE A 51 26.44 2.06 17.16
N ALA A 52 26.50 3.38 17.22
CA ALA A 52 26.14 4.13 18.42
C ALA A 52 24.63 4.15 18.70
N ALA A 53 23.81 3.99 17.69
CA ALA A 53 22.35 3.93 17.80
C ALA A 53 21.72 3.25 16.59
N VAL A 54 20.52 2.70 16.78
CA VAL A 54 19.70 2.09 15.72
C VAL A 54 18.36 2.80 15.64
N PHE A 55 18.01 3.30 14.46
CA PHE A 55 16.69 3.84 14.17
C PHE A 55 15.83 2.81 13.44
N VAL A 56 14.68 2.45 14.01
CA VAL A 56 13.75 1.49 13.41
C VAL A 56 12.68 2.23 12.61
N GLY A 57 12.76 2.14 11.30
CA GLY A 57 11.84 2.79 10.35
C GLY A 57 11.26 1.82 9.33
N SER A 58 10.82 0.63 9.78
CA SER A 58 10.38 -0.49 8.92
C SER A 58 9.03 -0.28 8.22
N GLY A 59 8.26 0.74 8.63
CA GLY A 59 6.92 1.03 8.09
C GLY A 59 5.82 0.11 8.63
N ALA A 60 4.59 0.32 8.17
CA ALA A 60 3.39 -0.40 8.58
C ALA A 60 2.99 -1.43 7.51
N GLY A 61 3.79 -2.49 7.33
CA GLY A 61 3.54 -3.52 6.33
C GLY A 61 2.46 -4.54 6.71
N LEU A 62 2.13 -4.65 7.99
CA LEU A 62 1.16 -5.65 8.46
C LEU A 62 -0.28 -5.21 8.16
N PRO A 63 -1.09 -6.01 7.45
CA PRO A 63 -2.47 -5.67 7.17
C PRO A 63 -3.33 -5.75 8.44
N ARG A 64 -4.39 -4.94 8.47
CA ARG A 64 -5.46 -5.05 9.47
C ARG A 64 -6.66 -5.71 8.84
N PHE A 65 -7.10 -6.80 9.44
CA PHE A 65 -8.29 -7.52 9.02
C PHE A 65 -9.54 -6.97 9.71
N MET A 66 -10.70 -7.16 9.09
CA MET A 66 -11.99 -6.69 9.60
C MET A 66 -12.55 -7.63 10.67
N ASN A 67 -12.12 -8.88 10.67
CA ASN A 67 -12.63 -9.98 11.53
C ASN A 67 -14.14 -10.22 11.35
N ILE A 68 -14.58 -10.27 10.09
CA ILE A 68 -15.96 -10.57 9.71
C ILE A 68 -16.05 -11.91 8.98
N PRO A 69 -17.21 -12.59 8.99
CA PRO A 69 -17.41 -13.82 8.23
C PRO A 69 -17.10 -13.61 6.74
N GLY A 70 -16.52 -14.62 6.11
CA GLY A 70 -16.19 -14.61 4.67
C GLY A 70 -14.96 -13.78 4.27
N GLU A 71 -14.26 -13.13 5.20
CA GLU A 71 -13.08 -12.33 4.92
C GLU A 71 -11.93 -13.11 4.26
N HIS A 72 -11.95 -14.44 4.35
CA HIS A 72 -10.93 -15.32 3.75
C HIS A 72 -11.34 -15.89 2.38
N TYR A 73 -12.46 -15.45 1.82
CA TYR A 73 -12.90 -15.93 0.52
C TYR A 73 -12.01 -15.39 -0.61
N ASN A 74 -11.97 -16.13 -1.72
CA ASN A 74 -11.29 -15.69 -2.91
C ASN A 74 -11.88 -14.39 -3.41
N GLY A 75 -11.00 -13.44 -3.77
CA GLY A 75 -11.41 -12.10 -4.19
C GLY A 75 -11.37 -11.06 -3.07
N VAL A 76 -11.14 -11.49 -1.81
CA VAL A 76 -10.87 -10.58 -0.69
C VAL A 76 -9.36 -10.45 -0.51
N PHE A 77 -8.88 -9.23 -0.59
CA PHE A 77 -7.46 -8.90 -0.48
C PHE A 77 -7.22 -7.85 0.59
N SER A 78 -6.11 -7.95 1.30
CA SER A 78 -5.61 -6.75 1.98
C SER A 78 -5.15 -5.73 0.94
N ALA A 79 -5.31 -4.44 1.25
CA ALA A 79 -4.83 -3.39 0.35
C ALA A 79 -3.32 -3.51 0.07
N ASN A 80 -2.54 -3.91 1.07
CA ASN A 80 -1.10 -4.13 0.90
C ASN A 80 -0.79 -5.22 -0.12
N GLU A 81 -1.51 -6.33 -0.08
CA GLU A 81 -1.36 -7.42 -1.05
C GLU A 81 -1.73 -6.96 -2.45
N PHE A 82 -2.91 -6.36 -2.59
CA PHE A 82 -3.40 -5.87 -3.89
C PHE A 82 -2.44 -4.85 -4.51
N LEU A 83 -2.00 -3.87 -3.73
CA LEU A 83 -1.07 -2.85 -4.18
C LEU A 83 0.32 -3.40 -4.49
N THR A 84 0.82 -4.37 -3.70
CA THR A 84 2.11 -5.02 -3.96
C THR A 84 2.07 -5.81 -5.27
N ARG A 85 1.00 -6.55 -5.52
CA ARG A 85 0.82 -7.27 -6.79
C ARG A 85 0.81 -6.32 -7.99
N ASN A 86 0.10 -5.21 -7.86
CA ASN A 86 0.02 -4.23 -8.94
C ASN A 86 1.35 -3.47 -9.12
N ASN A 87 1.92 -2.94 -8.06
CA ASN A 87 3.04 -1.99 -8.15
C ASN A 87 4.40 -2.69 -8.27
N LEU A 88 4.73 -3.57 -7.33
CA LEU A 88 6.01 -4.29 -7.33
C LEU A 88 6.02 -5.40 -8.38
N MET A 89 4.98 -6.23 -8.39
CA MET A 89 4.87 -7.40 -9.26
C MET A 89 4.25 -7.07 -10.62
N LYS A 90 3.97 -5.79 -10.88
CA LYS A 90 3.55 -5.22 -12.17
C LYS A 90 2.36 -5.95 -12.82
N ALA A 91 1.39 -6.37 -12.00
CA ALA A 91 0.22 -7.12 -12.46
C ALA A 91 -0.65 -6.38 -13.49
N TYR A 92 -0.50 -5.06 -13.62
CA TYR A 92 -1.16 -4.26 -14.64
C TYR A 92 -0.57 -4.43 -16.06
N ARG A 93 0.58 -5.10 -16.18
CA ARG A 93 1.27 -5.29 -17.46
C ARG A 93 0.96 -6.67 -18.04
N SER A 94 0.75 -6.73 -19.32
CA SER A 94 0.45 -7.98 -20.05
C SER A 94 1.67 -8.89 -20.26
N ASP A 95 2.88 -8.36 -20.07
CA ASP A 95 4.14 -9.11 -20.16
C ASP A 95 4.63 -9.66 -18.81
N TYR A 96 3.77 -9.59 -17.78
CA TYR A 96 4.01 -10.16 -16.45
C TYR A 96 2.92 -11.17 -16.11
N ASP A 97 3.32 -12.33 -15.57
CA ASP A 97 2.40 -13.42 -15.20
C ASP A 97 1.77 -13.23 -13.80
N THR A 98 1.87 -12.07 -13.20
CA THR A 98 1.31 -11.80 -11.88
C THR A 98 -0.21 -11.77 -11.94
N PRO A 99 -0.92 -12.71 -11.28
CA PRO A 99 -2.37 -12.71 -11.29
C PRO A 99 -2.93 -11.55 -10.48
N ILE A 100 -3.79 -10.77 -11.09
CA ILE A 100 -4.62 -9.78 -10.42
C ILE A 100 -6.03 -9.87 -10.98
N HIS A 101 -7.00 -10.00 -10.09
CA HIS A 101 -8.40 -9.95 -10.44
C HIS A 101 -9.02 -8.69 -9.82
N ALA A 102 -9.04 -7.60 -10.58
CA ALA A 102 -10.01 -6.58 -10.32
C ALA A 102 -11.34 -7.08 -10.88
N GLY A 103 -12.28 -7.43 -10.02
CA GLY A 103 -13.62 -7.79 -10.44
C GLY A 103 -14.29 -6.62 -11.19
N LYS A 104 -15.48 -6.85 -11.78
CA LYS A 104 -16.24 -5.76 -12.41
C LYS A 104 -16.62 -4.67 -11.40
N LYS A 105 -16.87 -5.07 -10.15
CA LYS A 105 -17.18 -4.17 -9.02
C LYS A 105 -16.23 -4.46 -7.88
N VAL A 106 -15.62 -3.41 -7.33
CA VAL A 106 -14.69 -3.49 -6.22
C VAL A 106 -15.15 -2.60 -5.08
N VAL A 107 -15.16 -3.15 -3.89
CA VAL A 107 -15.40 -2.41 -2.65
C VAL A 107 -14.09 -2.30 -1.89
N VAL A 108 -13.69 -1.08 -1.54
CA VAL A 108 -12.52 -0.82 -0.72
C VAL A 108 -12.98 -0.34 0.65
N VAL A 109 -12.64 -1.08 1.70
CA VAL A 109 -13.01 -0.75 3.08
C VAL A 109 -11.91 0.04 3.75
N GLY A 110 -12.19 1.29 4.07
CA GLY A 110 -11.24 2.17 4.74
C GLY A 110 -11.26 3.60 4.20
N GLY A 111 -10.64 4.52 4.94
CA GLY A 111 -10.64 5.95 4.60
C GLY A 111 -9.26 6.60 4.59
N GLY A 112 -8.18 5.83 4.68
CA GLY A 112 -6.81 6.33 4.65
C GLY A 112 -6.23 6.46 3.25
N ASN A 113 -5.01 7.01 3.13
CA ASN A 113 -4.31 7.13 1.84
C ASN A 113 -4.15 5.79 1.12
N VAL A 114 -3.95 4.70 1.86
CA VAL A 114 -3.85 3.35 1.29
C VAL A 114 -5.16 2.91 0.65
N ALA A 115 -6.31 3.27 1.24
CA ALA A 115 -7.62 3.00 0.64
C ALA A 115 -7.83 3.80 -0.65
N MET A 116 -7.40 5.07 -0.68
CA MET A 116 -7.43 5.89 -1.90
C MET A 116 -6.57 5.26 -2.99
N ASP A 117 -5.35 4.82 -2.65
CA ASP A 117 -4.45 4.15 -3.60
C ASP A 117 -5.02 2.85 -4.15
N ALA A 118 -5.59 2.00 -3.27
CA ALA A 118 -6.20 0.74 -3.68
C ALA A 118 -7.42 0.97 -4.58
N ALA A 119 -8.27 1.93 -4.23
CA ALA A 119 -9.46 2.26 -5.01
C ALA A 119 -9.12 2.82 -6.39
N ARG A 120 -8.18 3.77 -6.47
CA ARG A 120 -7.72 4.33 -7.74
C ARG A 120 -7.02 3.30 -8.61
N THR A 121 -6.28 2.40 -7.99
CA THR A 121 -5.66 1.27 -8.71
C THR A 121 -6.71 0.32 -9.28
N ALA A 122 -7.73 -0.07 -8.50
CA ALA A 122 -8.80 -0.93 -8.97
C ALA A 122 -9.60 -0.30 -10.11
N LEU A 123 -9.90 1.00 -10.00
CA LEU A 123 -10.57 1.75 -11.06
C LEU A 123 -9.75 1.75 -12.35
N ARG A 124 -8.44 1.98 -12.26
CA ARG A 124 -7.52 1.98 -13.42
C ARG A 124 -7.36 0.60 -14.05
N LEU A 125 -7.61 -0.47 -13.30
CA LEU A 125 -7.70 -1.84 -13.80
C LEU A 125 -9.08 -2.16 -14.42
N GLY A 126 -9.99 -1.18 -14.49
CA GLY A 126 -11.28 -1.29 -15.17
C GLY A 126 -12.47 -1.63 -14.28
N ALA A 127 -12.33 -1.60 -12.96
CA ALA A 127 -13.43 -1.89 -12.05
C ALA A 127 -14.27 -0.64 -11.72
N GLU A 128 -15.57 -0.82 -11.56
CA GLU A 128 -16.43 0.13 -10.86
C GLU A 128 -16.10 0.05 -9.36
N THR A 129 -15.63 1.16 -8.77
CA THR A 129 -15.03 1.13 -7.45
C THR A 129 -15.77 2.02 -6.46
N THR A 130 -16.06 1.45 -5.28
CA THR A 130 -16.70 2.16 -4.17
C THR A 130 -15.83 2.05 -2.91
N ILE A 131 -15.55 3.19 -2.28
CA ILE A 131 -14.96 3.25 -0.94
C ILE A 131 -16.07 3.21 0.10
N VAL A 132 -15.95 2.28 1.04
CA VAL A 132 -16.85 2.15 2.20
C VAL A 132 -16.11 2.62 3.44
N TYR A 133 -16.71 3.58 4.16
CA TYR A 133 -16.09 4.13 5.37
C TYR A 133 -17.11 4.32 6.49
N ARG A 134 -16.74 3.88 7.69
CA ARG A 134 -17.63 3.84 8.88
C ARG A 134 -18.00 5.20 9.46
N ARG A 135 -17.28 6.28 9.11
CA ARG A 135 -17.52 7.64 9.59
C ARG A 135 -17.92 8.58 8.46
N THR A 136 -18.00 9.86 8.74
CA THR A 136 -18.28 10.88 7.75
C THR A 136 -17.05 11.24 6.91
N GLU A 137 -17.27 11.96 5.84
CA GLU A 137 -16.17 12.44 4.98
C GLU A 137 -15.19 13.35 5.74
N LYS A 138 -15.69 14.14 6.70
CA LYS A 138 -14.86 15.04 7.50
C LYS A 138 -13.85 14.33 8.37
N GLU A 139 -14.06 13.04 8.64
CA GLU A 139 -13.23 12.21 9.49
C GLU A 139 -12.32 11.28 8.69
N LEU A 140 -12.26 11.42 7.35
CA LEU A 140 -11.36 10.66 6.52
C LEU A 140 -9.90 10.97 6.92
N PRO A 141 -9.09 9.96 7.29
CA PRO A 141 -7.69 10.19 7.62
C PRO A 141 -6.79 10.38 6.39
N ALA A 142 -7.33 10.18 5.19
CA ALA A 142 -6.63 10.47 3.95
C ALA A 142 -6.41 11.98 3.77
N ARG A 143 -5.36 12.35 3.07
CA ARG A 143 -5.14 13.75 2.66
C ARG A 143 -6.30 14.22 1.79
N ALA A 144 -6.73 15.46 1.98
CA ALA A 144 -7.85 16.05 1.22
C ALA A 144 -7.63 15.97 -0.29
N GLU A 145 -6.40 16.17 -0.75
CA GLU A 145 -6.02 16.06 -2.15
C GLU A 145 -6.25 14.66 -2.72
N GLU A 146 -5.94 13.61 -1.94
CA GLU A 146 -6.14 12.23 -2.39
C GLU A 146 -7.62 11.85 -2.47
N VAL A 147 -8.42 12.37 -1.55
CA VAL A 147 -9.88 12.22 -1.59
C VAL A 147 -10.45 12.94 -2.81
N HIS A 148 -9.95 14.14 -3.09
CA HIS A 148 -10.36 14.93 -4.25
C HIS A 148 -10.04 14.20 -5.55
N HIS A 149 -8.80 13.73 -5.73
CA HIS A 149 -8.40 12.97 -6.90
C HIS A 149 -9.22 11.68 -7.08
N ALA A 150 -9.51 10.97 -5.98
CA ALA A 150 -10.35 9.78 -6.05
C ALA A 150 -11.76 10.08 -6.56
N LYS A 151 -12.35 11.21 -6.14
CA LYS A 151 -13.66 11.67 -6.62
C LYS A 151 -13.63 12.12 -8.08
N GLU A 152 -12.61 12.86 -8.49
CA GLU A 152 -12.42 13.28 -9.88
C GLU A 152 -12.30 12.11 -10.83
N GLU A 153 -11.64 11.03 -10.41
CA GLU A 153 -11.51 9.79 -11.19
C GLU A 153 -12.82 8.98 -11.24
N GLY A 154 -13.85 9.34 -10.46
CA GLY A 154 -15.17 8.70 -10.48
C GLY A 154 -15.37 7.60 -9.44
N ILE A 155 -14.52 7.51 -8.42
CA ILE A 155 -14.71 6.60 -7.29
C ILE A 155 -15.92 7.04 -6.47
N GLN A 156 -16.80 6.09 -6.17
CA GLN A 156 -17.96 6.30 -5.32
C GLN A 156 -17.58 6.19 -3.84
N PHE A 157 -18.31 6.89 -2.97
CA PHE A 157 -18.10 6.88 -1.53
C PHE A 157 -19.38 6.53 -0.79
N ALA A 158 -19.36 5.45 -0.03
CA ALA A 158 -20.43 5.05 0.89
C ALA A 158 -19.95 5.32 2.33
N MET A 159 -20.31 6.51 2.82
CA MET A 159 -19.99 6.93 4.19
C MET A 159 -20.97 6.34 5.20
N LEU A 160 -20.62 6.35 6.49
CA LEU A 160 -21.42 5.81 7.61
C LEU A 160 -21.82 4.35 7.38
N THR A 161 -20.98 3.62 6.67
CA THR A 161 -21.23 2.24 6.26
C THR A 161 -20.06 1.36 6.69
N ASN A 162 -20.37 0.19 7.22
CA ASN A 162 -19.38 -0.81 7.63
C ASN A 162 -19.83 -2.19 7.17
N PRO A 163 -18.96 -2.99 6.54
CA PRO A 163 -19.31 -4.36 6.15
C PRO A 163 -19.47 -5.24 7.40
N VAL A 164 -20.37 -6.17 7.32
CA VAL A 164 -20.67 -7.13 8.41
C VAL A 164 -20.34 -8.57 8.04
N GLU A 165 -20.35 -8.87 6.75
CA GLU A 165 -20.12 -10.20 6.20
C GLU A 165 -19.73 -10.11 4.73
N VAL A 166 -18.95 -11.08 4.24
CA VAL A 166 -18.69 -11.33 2.81
C VAL A 166 -19.37 -12.65 2.44
N ILE A 167 -20.20 -12.63 1.40
CA ILE A 167 -21.02 -13.76 0.94
C ILE A 167 -20.48 -14.30 -0.37
#